data_c22656a1b62142cd6c8b287ba47b59aa
#
_entry.id   c22656a1b62142cd6c8b287ba47b59aa
#
_cell.length_a   1.000
_cell.length_b   1.000
_cell.length_c   1.000
_cell.angle_alpha   90.00
_cell.angle_beta   90.00
_cell.angle_gamma   90.00
#
_symmetry.space_group_name_H-M   'P 1'
#
loop_
_entity.id
_entity.type
_entity.pdbx_description
1 polymer ?
#
loop_
_entity_poly.entity_id
_entity_poly.type
_entity_poly.pdbx_seq_one_letter_code
_entity_poly.pdbx_strand_id
1 'polypeptide(L)'
;DSNVSFLENQRRLRNERAQAEADEKKAAELASQHIGMDISVAANEEQASSNTVSSTVELNTPINPKEPFTRYKYPTLNLLKKYEDNGAYIDEEEQIANKNRIIEVLGNFGVQIKTIRATVGPTITLYEIQPAEGVRISKIKNLEDDIALSLAALGIRIIAPIPGKGTIGIEVPNAKANIVSMESILNSKKFQETKMELPIALGKTITNEVFMVDLAKIPHLLVAGATG
;
A
#
# COMPACT_ATOMS: atom_id res chain seq x y z
N ASP A 1 8.85 14.11 -67.84
CA ASP A 1 7.97 13.52 -66.76
C ASP A 1 8.75 12.76 -65.71
N SER A 2 9.93 12.18 -66.01
CA SER A 2 10.70 11.42 -65.00
C SER A 2 11.36 12.24 -63.88
N ASN A 3 11.70 13.53 -64.16
CA ASN A 3 12.37 14.39 -63.17
C ASN A 3 11.39 14.93 -62.10
N VAL A 4 10.11 15.10 -62.42
CA VAL A 4 9.10 15.58 -61.45
C VAL A 4 8.79 14.52 -60.43
N SER A 5 8.65 13.28 -60.88
CA SER A 5 8.42 12.10 -60.03
C SER A 5 9.59 11.83 -59.05
N PHE A 6 10.82 12.05 -59.51
CA PHE A 6 12.01 11.92 -58.65
C PHE A 6 12.07 12.98 -57.54
N LEU A 7 11.72 14.22 -57.87
CA LEU A 7 11.70 15.32 -56.89
C LEU A 7 10.55 15.19 -55.87
N GLU A 8 9.42 14.68 -56.31
CA GLU A 8 8.28 14.36 -55.38
C GLU A 8 8.62 13.22 -54.44
N ASN A 9 9.27 12.20 -54.94
CA ASN A 9 9.71 11.07 -54.12
C ASN A 9 10.79 11.50 -53.09
N GLN A 10 11.71 12.36 -53.46
CA GLN A 10 12.70 12.96 -52.56
C GLN A 10 12.04 13.84 -51.47
N ARG A 11 11.00 14.61 -51.83
CA ARG A 11 10.23 15.41 -50.87
C ARG A 11 9.46 14.53 -49.89
N ARG A 12 8.85 13.44 -50.39
CA ARG A 12 8.12 12.47 -49.54
C ARG A 12 9.04 11.79 -48.53
N LEU A 13 10.19 11.28 -48.96
CA LEU A 13 11.21 10.68 -48.11
C LEU A 13 11.78 11.67 -47.06
N ARG A 14 11.93 12.93 -47.43
CA ARG A 14 12.40 13.97 -46.50
C ARG A 14 11.32 14.27 -45.40
N ASN A 15 10.08 14.32 -45.83
CA ASN A 15 8.95 14.54 -44.88
C ASN A 15 8.73 13.33 -43.95
N GLU A 16 8.85 12.10 -44.49
CA GLU A 16 8.78 10.87 -43.68
C GLU A 16 9.94 10.80 -42.66
N ARG A 17 11.16 11.21 -43.03
CA ARG A 17 12.30 11.29 -42.09
C ARG A 17 12.09 12.37 -41.03
N ALA A 18 11.60 13.54 -41.41
CA ALA A 18 11.32 14.62 -40.47
C ALA A 18 10.22 14.27 -39.50
N GLN A 19 9.22 13.49 -39.95
CA GLN A 19 8.14 13.01 -39.13
C GLN A 19 8.61 11.91 -38.17
N ALA A 20 9.44 10.98 -38.63
CA ALA A 20 10.06 9.95 -37.80
C ALA A 20 10.97 10.54 -36.70
N GLU A 21 11.79 11.56 -37.04
CA GLU A 21 12.64 12.28 -36.07
C GLU A 21 11.80 13.07 -35.05
N ALA A 22 10.66 13.63 -35.47
CA ALA A 22 9.75 14.33 -34.56
C ALA A 22 9.03 13.36 -33.60
N ASP A 23 8.62 12.21 -34.12
CA ASP A 23 7.99 11.14 -33.30
C ASP A 23 9.00 10.49 -32.35
N GLU A 24 10.24 10.29 -32.77
CA GLU A 24 11.32 9.79 -31.92
C GLU A 24 11.70 10.80 -30.82
N LYS A 25 11.75 12.10 -31.15
CA LYS A 25 11.93 13.17 -30.16
C LYS A 25 10.77 13.24 -29.15
N LYS A 26 9.55 13.07 -29.63
CA LYS A 26 8.36 13.09 -28.78
C LYS A 26 8.30 11.85 -27.90
N ALA A 27 8.72 10.68 -28.41
CA ALA A 27 8.85 9.45 -27.63
C ALA A 27 9.98 9.55 -26.57
N ALA A 28 11.11 10.17 -26.92
CA ALA A 28 12.22 10.41 -25.98
C ALA A 28 11.82 11.44 -24.90
N GLU A 29 11.04 12.46 -25.25
CA GLU A 29 10.53 13.45 -24.30
C GLU A 29 9.47 12.86 -23.37
N LEU A 30 8.58 12.01 -23.88
CA LEU A 30 7.66 11.19 -23.07
C LEU A 30 8.38 10.18 -22.17
N ALA A 31 9.45 9.56 -22.66
CA ALA A 31 10.27 8.64 -21.85
C ALA A 31 11.06 9.37 -20.76
N SER A 32 11.50 10.60 -20.99
CA SER A 32 12.21 11.43 -19.99
C SER A 32 11.25 12.01 -18.92
N GLN A 33 9.96 12.13 -19.24
CA GLN A 33 8.92 12.55 -18.27
C GLN A 33 8.38 11.39 -17.42
N HIS A 34 8.68 10.13 -17.78
CA HIS A 34 8.32 8.98 -16.99
C HIS A 34 9.33 8.77 -15.86
N ILE A 35 9.12 9.46 -14.75
CA ILE A 35 9.62 9.00 -13.45
C ILE A 35 8.93 7.64 -13.22
N GLY A 36 9.67 6.56 -13.45
CA GLY A 36 9.15 5.21 -13.29
C GLY A 36 8.58 5.04 -11.89
N MET A 37 7.31 4.63 -11.79
CA MET A 37 6.72 4.23 -10.52
C MET A 37 6.85 2.72 -10.41
N ASP A 38 7.58 2.27 -9.39
CA ASP A 38 7.59 0.88 -8.99
C ASP A 38 6.41 0.66 -8.06
N ILE A 39 5.37 -0.02 -8.56
CA ILE A 39 4.19 -0.40 -7.77
C ILE A 39 4.46 -1.79 -7.21
N SER A 40 4.69 -1.88 -5.90
CA SER A 40 4.83 -3.15 -5.22
C SER A 40 3.60 -3.45 -4.36
N VAL A 41 3.08 -4.67 -4.50
CA VAL A 41 2.14 -5.24 -3.54
C VAL A 41 2.98 -5.92 -2.49
N ALA A 42 2.75 -5.61 -1.24
CA ALA A 42 3.34 -6.37 -0.16
C ALA A 42 2.82 -7.82 -0.25
N ALA A 43 3.73 -8.79 -0.31
CA ALA A 43 3.38 -10.19 -0.41
C ALA A 43 2.45 -10.60 0.74
N ASN A 44 1.40 -11.34 0.41
CA ASN A 44 0.58 -11.97 1.45
C ASN A 44 1.43 -13.03 2.16
N GLU A 45 1.38 -13.03 3.50
CA GLU A 45 1.97 -14.11 4.28
C GLU A 45 1.25 -15.42 3.96
N GLU A 46 2.01 -16.51 3.83
CA GLU A 46 1.46 -17.86 3.62
C GLU A 46 0.50 -18.21 4.76
N GLN A 47 -0.71 -18.63 4.41
CA GLN A 47 -1.68 -19.13 5.37
C GLN A 47 -1.29 -20.53 5.85
N ALA A 48 -1.37 -20.76 7.16
CA ALA A 48 -1.19 -22.08 7.72
C ALA A 48 -2.40 -22.98 7.37
N SER A 49 -2.14 -24.23 6.99
CA SER A 49 -3.21 -25.20 6.71
C SER A 49 -4.08 -25.41 7.94
N SER A 50 -5.38 -25.18 7.83
CA SER A 50 -6.31 -25.42 8.92
C SER A 50 -6.51 -26.92 9.14
N ASN A 51 -5.99 -27.44 10.24
CA ASN A 51 -6.41 -28.75 10.74
C ASN A 51 -7.79 -28.59 11.38
N THR A 52 -8.82 -28.96 10.64
CA THR A 52 -10.20 -29.00 11.12
C THR A 52 -10.36 -30.14 12.13
N VAL A 53 -10.28 -29.83 13.40
CA VAL A 53 -10.73 -30.74 14.46
C VAL A 53 -12.22 -30.45 14.73
N SER A 54 -13.07 -31.26 14.10
CA SER A 54 -14.50 -31.28 14.38
C SER A 54 -14.74 -31.92 15.74
N SER A 55 -15.23 -31.13 16.71
CA SER A 55 -15.71 -31.72 17.96
C SER A 55 -16.95 -30.95 18.44
N THR A 56 -18.08 -31.68 18.46
CA THR A 56 -19.32 -31.30 19.12
C THR A 56 -19.08 -31.20 20.61
N VAL A 57 -19.31 -30.04 21.20
CA VAL A 57 -19.22 -29.79 22.64
C VAL A 57 -20.61 -29.96 23.25
N GLU A 58 -20.76 -30.87 24.17
CA GLU A 58 -21.95 -30.95 25.06
C GLU A 58 -21.90 -29.78 26.05
N LEU A 59 -22.84 -28.83 25.89
CA LEU A 59 -22.91 -27.57 26.65
C LEU A 59 -23.49 -27.69 28.06
N ASN A 60 -23.81 -28.92 28.59
CA ASN A 60 -24.61 -29.12 29.77
C ASN A 60 -23.89 -29.61 31.05
N THR A 61 -22.55 -29.61 31.08
CA THR A 61 -21.84 -29.92 32.34
C THR A 61 -21.48 -28.63 33.10
N PRO A 62 -21.87 -28.48 34.37
CA PRO A 62 -21.51 -27.33 35.18
C PRO A 62 -19.99 -27.24 35.33
N ILE A 63 -19.41 -26.07 35.07
CA ILE A 63 -17.98 -25.81 35.21
C ILE A 63 -17.65 -25.76 36.69
N ASN A 64 -16.81 -26.69 37.17
CA ASN A 64 -16.24 -26.63 38.51
C ASN A 64 -15.00 -25.72 38.52
N PRO A 65 -15.03 -24.54 39.16
CA PRO A 65 -13.92 -23.58 39.13
C PRO A 65 -12.66 -24.07 39.89
N LYS A 66 -12.76 -25.19 40.64
CA LYS A 66 -11.66 -25.78 41.39
C LYS A 66 -10.95 -26.94 40.66
N GLU A 67 -11.52 -27.40 39.55
CA GLU A 67 -10.86 -28.40 38.70
C GLU A 67 -9.95 -27.75 37.68
N PRO A 68 -8.75 -28.33 37.41
CA PRO A 68 -7.93 -27.86 36.31
C PRO A 68 -8.74 -27.97 35.00
N PHE A 69 -8.64 -26.94 34.14
CA PHE A 69 -9.38 -26.85 32.87
C PHE A 69 -8.92 -27.87 31.82
N THR A 70 -8.82 -29.14 32.21
CA THR A 70 -8.36 -30.25 31.35
C THR A 70 -9.33 -30.54 30.18
N ARG A 71 -10.59 -30.10 30.29
CA ARG A 71 -11.63 -30.26 29.25
C ARG A 71 -11.92 -29.00 28.46
N TYR A 72 -11.21 -27.88 28.75
CA TYR A 72 -11.40 -26.65 28.02
C TYR A 72 -10.90 -26.80 26.58
N LYS A 73 -11.77 -26.49 25.62
CA LYS A 73 -11.42 -26.44 24.22
C LYS A 73 -11.35 -24.98 23.79
N TYR A 74 -10.25 -24.58 23.20
CA TYR A 74 -10.09 -23.22 22.68
C TYR A 74 -11.12 -22.95 21.58
N PRO A 75 -11.62 -21.70 21.48
CA PRO A 75 -12.48 -21.30 20.38
C PRO A 75 -11.77 -21.56 19.04
N THR A 76 -12.53 -22.04 18.07
CA THR A 76 -11.99 -22.31 16.73
C THR A 76 -12.19 -21.11 15.82
N LEU A 77 -11.35 -20.97 14.79
CA LEU A 77 -11.43 -19.88 13.80
C LEU A 77 -12.77 -19.88 13.04
N ASN A 78 -13.48 -21.01 13.01
CA ASN A 78 -14.79 -21.13 12.34
C ASN A 78 -15.90 -20.26 12.97
N LEU A 79 -15.68 -19.76 14.19
CA LEU A 79 -16.59 -18.83 14.87
C LEU A 79 -16.47 -17.40 14.33
N LEU A 80 -15.41 -17.10 13.61
CA LEU A 80 -15.16 -15.78 13.04
C LEU A 80 -15.91 -15.63 11.71
N LYS A 81 -16.31 -14.38 11.44
CA LYS A 81 -16.91 -14.03 10.15
C LYS A 81 -15.87 -14.19 9.04
N LYS A 82 -16.22 -14.99 8.05
CA LYS A 82 -15.40 -15.15 6.84
C LYS A 82 -15.69 -14.01 5.87
N TYR A 83 -14.64 -13.43 5.35
CA TYR A 83 -14.71 -12.47 4.25
C TYR A 83 -14.07 -13.12 3.03
N GLU A 84 -14.67 -12.90 1.86
CA GLU A 84 -14.03 -13.31 0.62
C GLU A 84 -12.73 -12.53 0.46
N ASP A 85 -11.62 -13.24 0.40
CA ASP A 85 -10.31 -12.64 0.11
C ASP A 85 -10.24 -12.39 -1.39
N ASN A 86 -10.83 -11.28 -1.83
CA ASN A 86 -10.80 -10.87 -3.24
C ASN A 86 -9.40 -10.41 -3.70
N GLY A 87 -8.38 -10.74 -2.93
CA GLY A 87 -7.02 -10.24 -3.15
C GLY A 87 -6.92 -8.73 -2.88
N ALA A 88 -5.72 -8.19 -2.85
CA ALA A 88 -5.54 -6.75 -2.84
C ALA A 88 -6.01 -6.21 -4.20
N TYR A 89 -7.23 -5.65 -4.25
CA TYR A 89 -7.67 -4.92 -5.44
C TYR A 89 -6.80 -3.67 -5.56
N ILE A 90 -5.90 -3.71 -6.53
CA ILE A 90 -5.05 -2.57 -6.87
C ILE A 90 -5.69 -1.92 -8.08
N ASP A 91 -6.15 -0.70 -7.88
CA ASP A 91 -6.54 0.16 -8.98
C ASP A 91 -5.28 0.89 -9.47
N GLU A 92 -4.65 0.33 -10.51
CA GLU A 92 -3.43 0.92 -11.08
C GLU A 92 -3.70 2.32 -11.64
N GLU A 93 -4.89 2.56 -12.20
CA GLU A 93 -5.28 3.87 -12.75
C GLU A 93 -5.37 4.90 -11.62
N GLU A 94 -5.97 4.55 -10.48
CA GLU A 94 -5.99 5.40 -9.28
C GLU A 94 -4.57 5.73 -8.81
N GLN A 95 -3.69 4.73 -8.75
CA GLN A 95 -2.32 4.93 -8.29
C GLN A 95 -1.53 5.85 -9.21
N ILE A 96 -1.67 5.69 -10.53
CA ILE A 96 -1.03 6.54 -11.53
C ILE A 96 -1.59 7.96 -11.45
N ALA A 97 -2.90 8.13 -11.32
CA ALA A 97 -3.54 9.43 -11.20
C ALA A 97 -3.05 10.17 -9.92
N ASN A 98 -3.03 9.49 -8.78
CA ASN A 98 -2.56 10.05 -7.52
C ASN A 98 -1.08 10.44 -7.58
N LYS A 99 -0.23 9.58 -8.16
CA LYS A 99 1.18 9.89 -8.41
C LYS A 99 1.33 11.19 -9.22
N ASN A 100 0.61 11.30 -10.34
CA ASN A 100 0.73 12.45 -11.21
C ASN A 100 0.28 13.74 -10.52
N ARG A 101 -0.80 13.69 -9.75
CA ARG A 101 -1.26 14.84 -8.95
C ARG A 101 -0.26 15.25 -7.88
N ILE A 102 0.36 14.30 -7.19
CA ILE A 102 1.41 14.59 -6.20
C ILE A 102 2.61 15.28 -6.87
N ILE A 103 3.06 14.78 -8.02
CA ILE A 103 4.18 15.36 -8.78
C ILE A 103 3.81 16.78 -9.26
N GLU A 104 2.61 16.98 -9.78
CA GLU A 104 2.12 18.27 -10.25
C GLU A 104 2.07 19.31 -9.13
N VAL A 105 1.44 18.97 -7.99
CA VAL A 105 1.36 19.88 -6.84
C VAL A 105 2.75 20.26 -6.35
N LEU A 106 3.61 19.28 -6.11
CA LEU A 106 4.98 19.54 -5.65
C LEU A 106 5.77 20.37 -6.67
N GLY A 107 5.59 20.09 -7.97
CA GLY A 107 6.19 20.86 -9.06
C GLY A 107 5.74 22.32 -9.09
N ASN A 108 4.43 22.58 -8.93
CA ASN A 108 3.85 23.93 -8.90
C ASN A 108 4.42 24.79 -7.77
N PHE A 109 4.76 24.16 -6.63
CA PHE A 109 5.43 24.82 -5.51
C PHE A 109 6.97 24.80 -5.60
N GLY A 110 7.52 24.41 -6.76
CA GLY A 110 8.97 24.40 -7.01
C GLY A 110 9.72 23.36 -6.17
N VAL A 111 9.08 22.20 -5.92
CA VAL A 111 9.68 21.00 -5.32
C VAL A 111 9.92 19.98 -6.40
N GLN A 112 11.19 19.77 -6.77
CA GLN A 112 11.57 18.75 -7.74
C GLN A 112 11.73 17.39 -7.06
N ILE A 113 11.27 16.32 -7.76
CA ILE A 113 11.33 14.94 -7.29
C ILE A 113 12.27 14.16 -8.20
N LYS A 114 13.18 13.34 -7.59
CA LYS A 114 14.03 12.40 -8.33
C LYS A 114 13.27 11.11 -8.66
N THR A 115 12.64 10.51 -7.66
CA THR A 115 11.92 9.24 -7.79
C THR A 115 10.68 9.23 -6.92
N ILE A 116 9.67 8.48 -7.35
CA ILE A 116 8.48 8.19 -6.56
C ILE A 116 8.16 6.69 -6.67
N ARG A 117 7.90 6.06 -5.53
CA ARG A 117 7.50 4.66 -5.43
C ARG A 117 6.19 4.57 -4.66
N ALA A 118 5.25 3.77 -5.10
CA ALA A 118 4.02 3.48 -4.39
C ALA A 118 4.05 2.07 -3.79
N THR A 119 3.69 1.96 -2.52
CA THR A 119 3.45 0.68 -1.83
C THR A 119 1.99 0.67 -1.40
N VAL A 120 1.20 -0.21 -2.02
CA VAL A 120 -0.24 -0.30 -1.77
C VAL A 120 -0.49 -1.22 -0.58
N GLY A 121 -1.05 -0.65 0.48
CA GLY A 121 -1.53 -1.38 1.66
C GLY A 121 -3.04 -1.64 1.62
N PRO A 122 -3.59 -2.31 2.64
CA PRO A 122 -5.02 -2.66 2.65
C PRO A 122 -5.94 -1.44 2.74
N THR A 123 -5.57 -0.39 3.45
CA THR A 123 -6.41 0.80 3.68
C THR A 123 -5.79 2.09 3.17
N ILE A 124 -4.46 2.13 3.08
CA ILE A 124 -3.70 3.30 2.65
C ILE A 124 -2.61 2.89 1.66
N THR A 125 -2.24 3.80 0.78
CA THR A 125 -1.07 3.67 -0.09
C THR A 125 0.02 4.62 0.39
N LEU A 126 1.24 4.11 0.51
CA LEU A 126 2.43 4.89 0.84
C LEU A 126 3.16 5.29 -0.45
N TYR A 127 3.24 6.58 -0.73
CA TYR A 127 4.09 7.14 -1.77
C TYR A 127 5.43 7.56 -1.17
N GLU A 128 6.48 6.79 -1.43
CA GLU A 128 7.85 7.14 -1.05
C GLU A 128 8.45 8.05 -2.13
N ILE A 129 8.85 9.25 -1.72
CA ILE A 129 9.36 10.27 -2.61
C ILE A 129 10.81 10.57 -2.23
N GLN A 130 11.68 10.58 -3.22
CA GLN A 130 13.03 11.11 -3.08
C GLN A 130 13.08 12.52 -3.67
N PRO A 131 13.21 13.57 -2.86
CA PRO A 131 13.33 14.92 -3.38
C PRO A 131 14.68 15.14 -4.08
N ALA A 132 14.74 16.11 -4.96
CA ALA A 132 16.00 16.56 -5.55
C ALA A 132 16.90 17.21 -4.50
N GLU A 133 18.20 17.32 -4.82
CA GLU A 133 19.17 17.97 -3.93
C GLU A 133 18.81 19.43 -3.69
N GLY A 134 19.00 19.90 -2.46
CA GLY A 134 18.67 21.27 -2.06
C GLY A 134 17.21 21.52 -1.65
N VAL A 135 16.31 20.56 -1.83
CA VAL A 135 14.92 20.67 -1.38
C VAL A 135 14.84 20.51 0.14
N ARG A 136 14.25 21.50 0.81
CA ARG A 136 14.03 21.45 2.27
C ARG A 136 12.81 20.58 2.59
N ILE A 137 12.96 19.66 3.53
CA ILE A 137 11.87 18.77 4.00
C ILE A 137 10.66 19.56 4.53
N SER A 138 10.91 20.65 5.24
CA SER A 138 9.84 21.52 5.78
C SER A 138 8.94 22.08 4.69
N LYS A 139 9.48 22.35 3.49
CA LYS A 139 8.70 22.84 2.35
C LYS A 139 7.66 21.80 1.91
N ILE A 140 8.04 20.51 1.90
CA ILE A 140 7.12 19.43 1.54
C ILE A 140 6.08 19.21 2.63
N LYS A 141 6.48 19.23 3.91
CA LYS A 141 5.54 19.10 5.03
C LYS A 141 4.44 20.18 5.03
N ASN A 142 4.80 21.41 4.68
CA ASN A 142 3.84 22.50 4.66
C ASN A 142 2.84 22.42 3.50
N LEU A 143 3.02 21.49 2.54
CA LEU A 143 2.12 21.25 1.41
C LEU A 143 1.14 20.09 1.67
N GLU A 144 1.05 19.60 2.91
CA GLU A 144 0.17 18.49 3.27
C GLU A 144 -1.29 18.75 2.90
N ASP A 145 -1.81 19.92 3.27
CA ASP A 145 -3.18 20.32 2.96
C ASP A 145 -3.41 20.53 1.46
N ASP A 146 -2.44 21.11 0.74
CA ASP A 146 -2.52 21.34 -0.70
C ASP A 146 -2.55 20.01 -1.48
N ILE A 147 -1.73 19.05 -1.05
CA ILE A 147 -1.72 17.71 -1.63
C ILE A 147 -3.02 16.98 -1.32
N ALA A 148 -3.51 17.03 -0.08
CA ALA A 148 -4.77 16.42 0.32
C ALA A 148 -5.95 16.96 -0.51
N LEU A 149 -6.00 18.27 -0.69
CA LEU A 149 -7.02 18.92 -1.50
C LEU A 149 -6.96 18.48 -2.98
N SER A 150 -5.76 18.45 -3.56
CA SER A 150 -5.55 18.02 -4.94
C SER A 150 -5.96 16.56 -5.18
N LEU A 151 -5.72 15.69 -4.20
CA LEU A 151 -6.10 14.27 -4.25
C LEU A 151 -7.57 14.04 -3.93
N ALA A 152 -8.29 15.08 -3.51
CA ALA A 152 -9.66 14.97 -2.95
C ALA A 152 -9.73 13.93 -1.82
N ALA A 153 -8.65 13.77 -1.06
CA ALA A 153 -8.55 12.83 0.05
C ALA A 153 -9.07 13.46 1.34
N LEU A 154 -9.74 12.67 2.19
CA LEU A 154 -10.25 13.12 3.49
C LEU A 154 -9.13 13.51 4.48
N GLY A 155 -7.91 13.17 4.17
CA GLY A 155 -6.70 13.50 4.92
C GLY A 155 -5.55 12.66 4.41
N ILE A 156 -4.37 13.24 4.43
CA ILE A 156 -3.13 12.53 4.14
C ILE A 156 -2.22 12.67 5.35
N ARG A 157 -1.12 11.94 5.38
CA ARG A 157 -0.09 12.10 6.40
C ARG A 157 1.27 12.10 5.74
N ILE A 158 2.11 13.09 6.10
CA ILE A 158 3.48 13.17 5.61
C ILE A 158 4.46 12.69 6.69
N ILE A 159 5.18 11.62 6.39
CA ILE A 159 6.27 11.08 7.21
C ILE A 159 7.59 11.56 6.60
N ALA A 160 8.23 12.52 7.26
CA ALA A 160 9.44 13.11 6.70
C ALA A 160 10.48 13.40 7.78
N PRO A 161 11.65 12.77 7.75
CA PRO A 161 12.02 11.65 6.84
C PRO A 161 11.44 10.30 7.27
N ILE A 162 11.41 9.33 6.35
CA ILE A 162 11.14 7.93 6.72
C ILE A 162 12.35 7.40 7.51
N PRO A 163 12.16 6.84 8.72
CA PRO A 163 13.25 6.30 9.51
C PRO A 163 14.07 5.26 8.74
N GLY A 164 15.39 5.42 8.73
CA GLY A 164 16.31 4.51 8.03
C GLY A 164 16.35 4.63 6.49
N LYS A 165 15.51 5.50 5.90
CA LYS A 165 15.50 5.79 4.47
C LYS A 165 15.65 7.29 4.27
N GLY A 166 16.45 7.75 3.34
CA GLY A 166 16.58 9.18 2.99
C GLY A 166 15.41 9.71 2.14
N THR A 167 14.22 9.15 2.30
CA THR A 167 13.00 9.44 1.53
C THR A 167 11.91 10.05 2.41
N ILE A 168 10.91 10.62 1.77
CA ILE A 168 9.72 11.18 2.40
C ILE A 168 8.54 10.30 2.01
N GLY A 169 7.72 9.92 2.99
CA GLY A 169 6.49 9.17 2.77
C GLY A 169 5.26 10.05 2.78
N ILE A 170 4.38 9.86 1.82
CA ILE A 170 3.02 10.43 1.81
C ILE A 170 2.04 9.27 1.88
N GLU A 171 1.32 9.17 2.99
CA GLU A 171 0.26 8.19 3.19
C GLU A 171 -1.05 8.76 2.66
N VAL A 172 -1.64 8.09 1.68
CA VAL A 172 -2.91 8.48 1.05
C VAL A 172 -3.94 7.37 1.28
N PRO A 173 -5.12 7.67 1.84
CA PRO A 173 -6.19 6.69 1.96
C PRO A 173 -6.63 6.15 0.60
N ASN A 174 -6.82 4.83 0.50
CA ASN A 174 -7.34 4.20 -0.70
C ASN A 174 -8.83 4.56 -0.88
N ALA A 175 -9.28 4.80 -2.10
CA ALA A 175 -10.69 5.06 -2.39
C ALA A 175 -11.58 3.86 -1.99
N LYS A 176 -11.05 2.64 -2.16
CA LYS A 176 -11.66 1.40 -1.69
C LYS A 176 -10.72 0.72 -0.71
N ALA A 177 -11.03 0.81 0.58
CA ALA A 177 -10.29 0.11 1.61
C ALA A 177 -10.64 -1.38 1.61
N ASN A 178 -9.62 -2.25 1.69
CA ASN A 178 -9.80 -3.69 1.84
C ASN A 178 -10.02 -4.04 3.31
N ILE A 179 -10.97 -4.94 3.57
CA ILE A 179 -11.23 -5.43 4.93
C ILE A 179 -10.15 -6.44 5.30
N VAL A 180 -9.46 -6.15 6.40
CA VAL A 180 -8.52 -7.11 7.01
C VAL A 180 -9.30 -7.95 8.03
N SER A 181 -9.58 -9.21 7.70
CA SER A 181 -10.32 -10.10 8.58
C SER A 181 -9.46 -10.59 9.75
N MET A 182 -10.08 -10.72 10.94
CA MET A 182 -9.40 -11.32 12.10
C MET A 182 -9.01 -12.77 11.82
N GLU A 183 -9.83 -13.50 11.06
CA GLU A 183 -9.52 -14.87 10.64
C GLU A 183 -8.19 -14.95 9.88
N SER A 184 -7.98 -14.05 8.90
CA SER A 184 -6.76 -14.05 8.11
C SER A 184 -5.50 -13.75 8.94
N ILE A 185 -5.64 -12.92 9.97
CA ILE A 185 -4.53 -12.58 10.87
C ILE A 185 -4.20 -13.74 11.79
N LEU A 186 -5.21 -14.31 12.45
CA LEU A 186 -5.03 -15.43 13.39
C LEU A 186 -4.58 -16.71 12.67
N ASN A 187 -4.95 -16.88 11.40
CA ASN A 187 -4.53 -18.01 10.57
C ASN A 187 -3.17 -17.80 9.90
N SER A 188 -2.54 -16.64 10.05
CA SER A 188 -1.22 -16.37 9.49
C SER A 188 -0.15 -17.23 10.17
N LYS A 189 0.85 -17.63 9.40
CA LYS A 189 2.01 -18.38 9.91
C LYS A 189 2.71 -17.64 11.05
N LYS A 190 2.84 -16.31 10.94
CA LYS A 190 3.46 -15.45 11.95
C LYS A 190 2.74 -15.51 13.30
N PHE A 191 1.39 -15.57 13.29
CA PHE A 191 0.61 -15.70 14.51
C PHE A 191 0.66 -17.12 15.07
N GLN A 192 0.56 -18.13 14.23
CA GLN A 192 0.55 -19.54 14.65
C GLN A 192 1.88 -20.01 15.25
N GLU A 193 2.99 -19.51 14.73
CA GLU A 193 4.35 -19.88 15.17
C GLU A 193 4.95 -18.91 16.20
N THR A 194 4.15 -17.98 16.72
CA THR A 194 4.66 -16.98 17.67
C THR A 194 5.10 -17.60 18.98
N LYS A 195 6.19 -17.06 19.53
CA LYS A 195 6.70 -17.42 20.87
C LYS A 195 6.30 -16.41 21.95
N MET A 196 5.36 -15.50 21.63
CA MET A 196 4.84 -14.53 22.57
C MET A 196 3.99 -15.24 23.64
N GLU A 197 4.05 -14.76 24.89
CA GLU A 197 3.26 -15.33 25.98
C GLU A 197 1.77 -14.98 25.87
N LEU A 198 1.46 -13.74 25.47
CA LEU A 198 0.10 -13.27 25.26
C LEU A 198 0.00 -12.41 23.98
N PRO A 199 -0.01 -13.05 22.79
CA PRO A 199 -0.04 -12.32 21.53
C PRO A 199 -1.40 -11.65 21.29
N ILE A 200 -1.38 -10.35 20.99
CA ILE A 200 -2.55 -9.60 20.49
C ILE A 200 -2.29 -9.27 19.03
N ALA A 201 -3.17 -9.75 18.16
CA ALA A 201 -3.21 -9.39 16.75
C ALA A 201 -3.97 -8.08 16.57
N LEU A 202 -3.29 -7.03 16.08
CA LEU A 202 -3.87 -5.69 15.93
C LEU A 202 -4.30 -5.38 14.50
N GLY A 203 -3.77 -6.09 13.50
CA GLY A 203 -4.09 -5.84 12.11
C GLY A 203 -2.93 -6.13 11.17
N LYS A 204 -2.92 -5.46 10.02
CA LYS A 204 -1.81 -5.48 9.07
C LYS A 204 -1.18 -4.10 8.94
N THR A 205 0.13 -4.08 8.72
CA THR A 205 0.86 -2.86 8.39
C THR A 205 0.56 -2.39 6.96
N ILE A 206 1.07 -1.22 6.58
CA ILE A 206 1.03 -0.74 5.20
C ILE A 206 1.78 -1.65 4.23
N THR A 207 2.73 -2.44 4.73
CA THR A 207 3.46 -3.47 3.97
C THR A 207 2.73 -4.81 3.94
N ASN A 208 1.45 -4.84 4.37
CA ASN A 208 0.59 -6.03 4.42
C ASN A 208 1.08 -7.13 5.38
N GLU A 209 2.05 -6.83 6.25
CA GLU A 209 2.54 -7.76 7.27
C GLU A 209 1.62 -7.75 8.49
N VAL A 210 1.42 -8.92 9.09
CA VAL A 210 0.65 -9.03 10.34
C VAL A 210 1.37 -8.28 11.47
N PHE A 211 0.65 -7.33 12.07
CA PHE A 211 1.13 -6.58 13.23
C PHE A 211 0.54 -7.16 14.51
N MET A 212 1.42 -7.63 15.37
CA MET A 212 1.06 -8.23 16.65
C MET A 212 2.05 -7.82 17.74
N VAL A 213 1.56 -7.76 18.96
CA VAL A 213 2.33 -7.38 20.14
C VAL A 213 2.13 -8.40 21.26
N ASP A 214 3.12 -8.52 22.12
CA ASP A 214 3.04 -9.37 23.32
C ASP A 214 2.49 -8.52 24.49
N LEU A 215 1.23 -8.72 24.85
CA LEU A 215 0.61 -7.97 25.94
C LEU A 215 1.32 -8.21 27.28
N ALA A 216 1.91 -9.38 27.50
CA ALA A 216 2.64 -9.68 28.72
C ALA A 216 3.84 -8.75 28.95
N LYS A 217 4.39 -8.18 27.86
CA LYS A 217 5.54 -7.27 27.90
C LYS A 217 5.17 -5.80 27.88
N ILE A 218 3.88 -5.47 27.71
CA ILE A 218 3.40 -4.08 27.67
C ILE A 218 2.96 -3.67 29.08
N PRO A 219 3.66 -2.76 29.77
CA PRO A 219 3.30 -2.37 31.14
C PRO A 219 2.00 -1.55 31.20
N HIS A 220 1.71 -0.80 30.12
CA HIS A 220 0.52 0.04 30.02
C HIS A 220 -0.02 0.01 28.60
N LEU A 221 -1.34 -0.20 28.47
CA LEU A 221 -2.04 -0.19 27.18
C LEU A 221 -3.29 0.69 27.30
N LEU A 222 -3.35 1.75 26.49
CA LEU A 222 -4.54 2.55 26.29
C LEU A 222 -5.15 2.20 24.93
N VAL A 223 -6.42 1.77 24.95
CA VAL A 223 -7.20 1.53 23.75
C VAL A 223 -8.33 2.55 23.71
N ALA A 224 -8.40 3.34 22.65
CA ALA A 224 -9.43 4.34 22.45
C ALA A 224 -9.95 4.28 21.02
N GLY A 225 -11.26 4.49 20.83
CA GLY A 225 -11.90 4.52 19.53
C GLY A 225 -13.35 4.93 19.63
N ALA A 226 -13.94 5.26 18.47
CA ALA A 226 -15.39 5.45 18.39
C ALA A 226 -16.07 4.09 18.25
N THR A 227 -17.25 3.96 18.86
CA THR A 227 -18.14 2.83 18.64
C THR A 227 -18.82 2.99 17.28
N GLY A 228 -18.62 2.06 16.39
CA GLY A 228 -19.23 2.03 15.05
C GLY A 228 -19.76 0.68 14.70
#